data_f9183633a9a02aa63064da0855f32c77
#
_entry.id   f9183633a9a02aa63064da0855f32c77
#
_cell.length_a   1.000
_cell.length_b   1.000
_cell.length_c   1.000
_cell.angle_alpha   90.00
_cell.angle_beta   90.00
_cell.angle_gamma   90.00
#
_symmetry.space_group_name_H-M   'P 1'
#
loop_
_entity.id
_entity.type
_entity.pdbx_description
1 polymer ?
#
loop_
_entity_poly.entity_id
_entity_poly.type
_entity_poly.pdbx_seq_one_letter_code
_entity_poly.pdbx_strand_id
1 'polypeptide(L)'
;MAKKPKNEKVKMTNQDAIAAIKAAAAAQAKQTQPVQTDSGQVPGQPFDFKKCHLHIGIPCYGGMMSEPTVTSLLRFILLAQQVGLNWSLDTMVNESLVTRARNNLMAKMMTNKAATHFMFIDADIRFEPDAPLKMMACDKEVIGGLYPKKALPVNYVINLLPQTKVQGDIFTVDTMGTGFLLFKRGVYEKLIDAHPECKYVDDVGLGKQFEPMMYSIFDVQIDKRGHYLSEDWLFCRRWQELGGEIWAHGKVLLNHVGHYEFQGDLSKMPQFGQPVGEASQNENLPQALNDAMKMAAKQAPVLQK
;
A
#
# COMPACT_ATOMS: atom_id res chain seq x y z
N MET A 1 -7.93 47.29 24.37
CA MET A 1 -7.05 46.33 23.64
C MET A 1 -7.20 44.94 24.26
N ALA A 2 -8.02 44.10 23.66
CA ALA A 2 -8.27 42.74 24.15
C ALA A 2 -7.24 41.78 23.53
N LYS A 3 -6.51 41.06 24.38
CA LYS A 3 -5.54 40.01 23.96
C LYS A 3 -6.29 38.82 23.39
N LYS A 4 -6.01 38.46 22.12
CA LYS A 4 -6.46 37.20 21.50
C LYS A 4 -5.86 36.02 22.25
N PRO A 5 -6.63 34.93 22.52
CA PRO A 5 -6.10 33.74 23.13
C PRO A 5 -5.15 33.03 22.15
N LYS A 6 -3.97 32.63 22.64
CA LYS A 6 -3.02 31.78 21.94
C LYS A 6 -3.63 30.38 21.84
N ASN A 7 -3.93 29.93 20.62
CA ASN A 7 -4.27 28.55 20.34
C ASN A 7 -3.00 27.69 20.45
N GLU A 8 -2.73 27.12 21.60
CA GLU A 8 -1.72 26.07 21.77
C GLU A 8 -2.26 24.82 21.11
N LYS A 9 -1.76 24.52 19.91
CA LYS A 9 -1.94 23.22 19.28
C LYS A 9 -1.16 22.19 20.12
N VAL A 10 -1.88 21.42 20.94
CA VAL A 10 -1.35 20.24 21.61
C VAL A 10 -0.85 19.29 20.49
N LYS A 11 0.47 19.18 20.33
CA LYS A 11 1.07 18.14 19.50
C LYS A 11 0.85 16.82 20.22
N MET A 12 -0.07 16.02 19.70
CA MET A 12 -0.25 14.64 20.15
C MET A 12 1.08 13.91 20.03
N THR A 13 1.56 13.35 21.12
CA THR A 13 2.78 12.54 21.12
C THR A 13 2.49 11.19 20.46
N ASN A 14 3.51 10.53 19.95
CA ASN A 14 3.36 9.17 19.42
C ASN A 14 2.77 8.19 20.46
N GLN A 15 2.99 8.43 21.76
CA GLN A 15 2.38 7.66 22.84
C GLN A 15 0.86 7.84 22.94
N ASP A 16 0.35 9.05 22.69
CA ASP A 16 -1.09 9.31 22.69
C ASP A 16 -1.79 8.62 21.51
N ALA A 17 -1.13 8.57 20.33
CA ALA A 17 -1.65 7.87 19.16
C ALA A 17 -1.74 6.35 19.39
N ILE A 18 -0.75 5.77 20.08
CA ILE A 18 -0.72 4.33 20.43
C ILE A 18 -1.79 4.00 21.46
N ALA A 19 -1.96 4.86 22.49
CA ALA A 19 -3.02 4.69 23.47
C ALA A 19 -4.40 4.73 22.79
N ALA A 20 -4.58 5.62 21.79
CA ALA A 20 -5.80 5.70 21.00
C ALA A 20 -6.04 4.45 20.14
N ILE A 21 -5.00 3.88 19.50
CA ILE A 21 -5.08 2.62 18.73
C ILE A 21 -5.47 1.45 19.65
N LYS A 22 -4.84 1.34 20.83
CA LYS A 22 -5.16 0.30 21.81
C LYS A 22 -6.59 0.44 22.37
N ALA A 23 -7.02 1.66 22.65
CA ALA A 23 -8.37 1.94 23.15
C ALA A 23 -9.43 1.66 22.06
N ALA A 24 -9.18 2.00 20.81
CA ALA A 24 -10.06 1.71 19.68
C ALA A 24 -10.19 0.20 19.43
N ALA A 25 -9.09 -0.55 19.47
CA ALA A 25 -9.09 -2.01 19.35
C ALA A 25 -9.89 -2.69 20.48
N ALA A 26 -9.73 -2.22 21.71
CA ALA A 26 -10.48 -2.73 22.87
C ALA A 26 -11.98 -2.38 22.84
N ALA A 27 -12.34 -1.23 22.27
CA ALA A 27 -13.74 -0.80 22.11
C ALA A 27 -14.45 -1.58 20.98
N GLN A 28 -13.77 -1.87 19.87
CA GLN A 28 -14.31 -2.63 18.76
C GLN A 28 -14.53 -4.11 19.07
N ALA A 29 -13.70 -4.70 19.93
CA ALA A 29 -13.93 -6.07 20.42
C ALA A 29 -15.27 -6.26 21.16
N LYS A 30 -15.95 -5.17 21.52
CA LYS A 30 -17.27 -5.17 22.20
C LYS A 30 -18.46 -4.83 21.29
N GLN A 31 -18.23 -4.47 20.01
CA GLN A 31 -19.28 -4.08 19.07
C GLN A 31 -19.10 -4.77 17.71
N THR A 32 -19.38 -6.06 17.62
CA THR A 32 -19.51 -6.76 16.33
C THR A 32 -20.93 -6.59 15.80
N GLN A 33 -21.14 -5.58 14.93
CA GLN A 33 -22.20 -5.60 13.92
C GLN A 33 -21.55 -5.68 12.54
N PRO A 34 -22.08 -6.49 11.60
CA PRO A 34 -21.48 -6.67 10.29
C PRO A 34 -21.64 -5.38 9.47
N VAL A 35 -20.52 -4.84 9.02
CA VAL A 35 -20.48 -3.73 8.06
C VAL A 35 -20.76 -4.32 6.67
N GLN A 36 -21.77 -3.82 5.97
CA GLN A 36 -22.01 -4.14 4.56
C GLN A 36 -20.83 -3.60 3.72
N THR A 37 -20.11 -4.49 3.05
CA THR A 37 -19.09 -4.14 2.06
C THR A 37 -19.72 -4.11 0.68
N ASP A 38 -19.48 -3.04 -0.06
CA ASP A 38 -20.02 -2.80 -1.43
C ASP A 38 -19.32 -3.67 -2.51
N SER A 39 -18.55 -4.67 -2.10
CA SER A 39 -17.74 -5.53 -2.97
C SER A 39 -18.45 -6.77 -3.52
N GLY A 40 -19.71 -7.01 -3.15
CA GLY A 40 -20.43 -8.21 -3.54
C GLY A 40 -19.89 -9.51 -2.92
N GLN A 41 -18.95 -9.43 -1.99
CA GLN A 41 -18.46 -10.58 -1.23
C GLN A 41 -19.41 -10.89 -0.06
N VAL A 42 -19.77 -12.15 0.06
CA VAL A 42 -20.56 -12.64 1.19
C VAL A 42 -19.66 -12.73 2.42
N PRO A 43 -20.01 -12.10 3.56
CA PRO A 43 -19.22 -12.20 4.79
C PRO A 43 -18.94 -13.66 5.15
N GLY A 44 -17.68 -14.00 5.39
CA GLY A 44 -17.23 -15.34 5.78
C GLY A 44 -16.81 -16.26 4.62
N GLN A 45 -16.88 -15.83 3.35
CA GLN A 45 -16.29 -16.58 2.25
C GLN A 45 -14.81 -16.18 2.04
N PRO A 46 -13.92 -17.15 1.71
CA PRO A 46 -12.54 -16.86 1.35
C PRO A 46 -12.46 -15.93 0.13
N PHE A 47 -11.46 -15.04 0.10
CA PHE A 47 -11.22 -14.16 -1.04
C PHE A 47 -10.92 -14.97 -2.31
N ASP A 48 -11.64 -14.70 -3.40
CA ASP A 48 -11.51 -15.44 -4.66
C ASP A 48 -10.51 -14.78 -5.61
N PHE A 49 -9.25 -15.17 -5.50
CA PHE A 49 -8.17 -14.64 -6.34
C PHE A 49 -8.37 -14.91 -7.84
N LYS A 50 -9.11 -15.97 -8.21
CA LYS A 50 -9.33 -16.35 -9.63
C LYS A 50 -10.15 -15.31 -10.39
N LYS A 51 -10.96 -14.52 -9.68
CA LYS A 51 -11.75 -13.42 -10.25
C LYS A 51 -10.97 -12.12 -10.37
N CYS A 52 -9.74 -12.08 -9.88
CA CYS A 52 -8.92 -10.89 -9.85
C CYS A 52 -7.82 -10.93 -10.91
N HIS A 53 -7.42 -9.74 -11.34
CA HIS A 53 -6.20 -9.53 -12.11
C HIS A 53 -5.42 -8.40 -11.46
N LEU A 54 -4.26 -8.72 -10.93
CA LEU A 54 -3.34 -7.75 -10.32
C LEU A 54 -2.38 -7.22 -11.38
N HIS A 55 -2.42 -5.91 -11.64
CA HIS A 55 -1.44 -5.25 -12.48
C HIS A 55 -0.40 -4.55 -11.61
N ILE A 56 0.87 -4.93 -11.76
CA ILE A 56 1.99 -4.41 -10.99
C ILE A 56 2.74 -3.38 -11.81
N GLY A 57 3.01 -2.23 -11.23
CA GLY A 57 3.82 -1.16 -11.81
C GLY A 57 5.07 -0.89 -10.99
N ILE A 58 6.25 -0.91 -11.62
CA ILE A 58 7.53 -0.71 -10.94
C ILE A 58 8.28 0.45 -11.59
N PRO A 59 8.44 1.60 -10.90
CA PRO A 59 9.39 2.62 -11.32
C PRO A 59 10.83 2.09 -11.19
N CYS A 60 11.55 1.99 -12.32
CA CYS A 60 12.91 1.42 -12.40
C CYS A 60 13.89 2.45 -12.95
N TYR A 61 14.19 3.53 -12.21
CA TYR A 61 15.16 4.51 -12.64
C TYR A 61 16.53 3.86 -12.93
N GLY A 62 17.12 4.19 -14.07
CA GLY A 62 18.38 3.59 -14.51
C GLY A 62 18.28 2.13 -14.98
N GLY A 63 17.06 1.58 -15.12
CA GLY A 63 16.84 0.19 -15.53
C GLY A 63 17.25 -0.85 -14.49
N MET A 64 17.40 -0.44 -13.22
CA MET A 64 17.90 -1.30 -12.15
C MET A 64 16.78 -1.64 -11.15
N MET A 65 16.83 -2.87 -10.66
CA MET A 65 16.03 -3.38 -9.56
C MET A 65 16.94 -4.12 -8.58
N SER A 66 16.72 -3.97 -7.28
CA SER A 66 17.54 -4.67 -6.30
C SER A 66 17.31 -6.19 -6.41
N GLU A 67 18.37 -6.98 -6.21
CA GLU A 67 18.26 -8.45 -6.23
C GLU A 67 17.19 -8.96 -5.25
N PRO A 68 17.09 -8.46 -3.98
CA PRO A 68 16.05 -8.91 -3.07
C PRO A 68 14.62 -8.62 -3.57
N THR A 69 14.41 -7.52 -4.29
CA THR A 69 13.11 -7.19 -4.90
C THR A 69 12.78 -8.17 -6.02
N VAL A 70 13.74 -8.45 -6.91
CA VAL A 70 13.58 -9.44 -8.00
C VAL A 70 13.22 -10.81 -7.43
N THR A 71 13.97 -11.27 -6.43
CA THR A 71 13.72 -12.56 -5.78
C THR A 71 12.33 -12.62 -5.13
N SER A 72 11.91 -11.54 -4.44
CA SER A 72 10.56 -11.42 -3.86
C SER A 72 9.48 -11.52 -4.93
N LEU A 73 9.68 -10.82 -6.06
CA LEU A 73 8.75 -10.80 -7.19
C LEU A 73 8.59 -12.19 -7.82
N LEU A 74 9.71 -12.89 -8.09
CA LEU A 74 9.68 -14.24 -8.66
C LEU A 74 8.94 -15.22 -7.74
N ARG A 75 9.20 -15.16 -6.43
CA ARG A 75 8.51 -16.00 -5.43
C ARG A 75 7.01 -15.67 -5.36
N PHE A 76 6.65 -14.38 -5.40
CA PHE A 76 5.25 -13.96 -5.47
C PHE A 76 4.55 -14.49 -6.72
N ILE A 77 5.17 -14.37 -7.90
CA ILE A 77 4.59 -14.84 -9.18
C ILE A 77 4.27 -16.35 -9.12
N LEU A 78 5.19 -17.16 -8.59
CA LEU A 78 4.96 -18.60 -8.41
C LEU A 78 3.77 -18.86 -7.48
N LEU A 79 3.66 -18.10 -6.38
CA LEU A 79 2.56 -18.23 -5.43
C LEU A 79 1.23 -17.75 -6.04
N ALA A 80 1.24 -16.64 -6.78
CA ALA A 80 0.07 -16.11 -7.49
C ALA A 80 -0.51 -17.13 -8.47
N GLN A 81 0.35 -17.82 -9.23
CA GLN A 81 -0.05 -18.90 -10.14
C GLN A 81 -0.71 -20.06 -9.38
N GLN A 82 -0.18 -20.45 -8.21
CA GLN A 82 -0.73 -21.54 -7.40
C GLN A 82 -2.14 -21.24 -6.89
N VAL A 83 -2.44 -19.97 -6.54
CA VAL A 83 -3.78 -19.55 -6.09
C VAL A 83 -4.72 -19.17 -7.24
N GLY A 84 -4.22 -19.19 -8.48
CA GLY A 84 -4.98 -18.85 -9.67
C GLY A 84 -5.21 -17.35 -9.88
N LEU A 85 -4.40 -16.49 -9.27
CA LEU A 85 -4.43 -15.04 -9.50
C LEU A 85 -3.83 -14.72 -10.87
N ASN A 86 -4.61 -14.01 -11.72
CA ASN A 86 -4.05 -13.44 -12.93
C ASN A 86 -3.23 -12.19 -12.58
N TRP A 87 -2.14 -12.00 -13.29
CA TRP A 87 -1.27 -10.86 -13.08
C TRP A 87 -0.63 -10.34 -14.37
N SER A 88 -0.20 -9.10 -14.33
CA SER A 88 0.63 -8.46 -15.35
C SER A 88 1.62 -7.50 -14.68
N LEU A 89 2.71 -7.19 -15.37
CA LEU A 89 3.79 -6.35 -14.84
C LEU A 89 4.25 -5.37 -15.92
N ASP A 90 4.34 -4.11 -15.54
CA ASP A 90 5.01 -3.06 -16.31
C ASP A 90 6.12 -2.42 -15.48
N THR A 91 7.24 -2.13 -16.10
CA THR A 91 8.31 -1.31 -15.53
C THR A 91 8.42 0.02 -16.26
N MET A 92 8.83 1.07 -15.57
CA MET A 92 9.15 2.37 -16.16
C MET A 92 10.64 2.63 -16.00
N VAL A 93 11.37 2.57 -17.10
CA VAL A 93 12.84 2.74 -17.16
C VAL A 93 13.17 4.14 -17.62
N ASN A 94 14.28 4.70 -17.10
CA ASN A 94 14.84 5.98 -17.53
C ASN A 94 13.94 7.21 -17.34
N GLU A 95 12.93 7.12 -16.49
CA GLU A 95 12.11 8.26 -16.11
C GLU A 95 12.63 8.86 -14.80
N SER A 96 13.18 10.06 -14.87
CA SER A 96 13.81 10.73 -13.74
C SER A 96 12.81 11.34 -12.75
N LEU A 97 11.59 11.63 -13.20
CA LEU A 97 10.53 12.14 -12.36
C LEU A 97 9.65 10.98 -11.89
N VAL A 98 9.75 10.62 -10.60
CA VAL A 98 8.94 9.54 -10.02
C VAL A 98 7.44 9.79 -10.18
N THR A 99 7.00 11.05 -10.12
CA THR A 99 5.62 11.47 -10.37
C THR A 99 5.17 11.03 -11.76
N ARG A 100 5.94 11.38 -12.80
CA ARG A 100 5.62 11.02 -14.19
C ARG A 100 5.75 9.51 -14.42
N ALA A 101 6.75 8.85 -13.80
CA ALA A 101 6.87 7.40 -13.87
C ALA A 101 5.61 6.69 -13.36
N ARG A 102 5.05 7.10 -12.22
CA ARG A 102 3.82 6.53 -11.67
C ARG A 102 2.62 6.82 -12.57
N ASN A 103 2.46 8.05 -13.05
CA ASN A 103 1.35 8.41 -13.94
C ASN A 103 1.40 7.64 -15.28
N ASN A 104 2.58 7.47 -15.86
CA ASN A 104 2.78 6.70 -17.07
C ASN A 104 2.51 5.19 -16.84
N LEU A 105 2.92 4.63 -15.70
CA LEU A 105 2.55 3.27 -15.31
C LEU A 105 1.03 3.15 -15.15
N MET A 106 0.37 4.13 -14.53
CA MET A 106 -1.09 4.13 -14.43
C MET A 106 -1.78 4.17 -15.79
N ALA A 107 -1.28 4.97 -16.74
CA ALA A 107 -1.81 5.00 -18.10
C ALA A 107 -1.73 3.61 -18.77
N LYS A 108 -0.63 2.88 -18.59
CA LYS A 108 -0.50 1.49 -19.04
C LYS A 108 -1.46 0.55 -18.32
N MET A 109 -1.51 0.61 -16.99
CA MET A 109 -2.41 -0.22 -16.16
C MET A 109 -3.87 -0.02 -16.54
N MET A 110 -4.30 1.22 -16.79
CA MET A 110 -5.69 1.54 -17.17
C MET A 110 -6.07 1.02 -18.55
N THR A 111 -5.12 0.88 -19.46
CA THR A 111 -5.37 0.27 -20.79
C THR A 111 -5.54 -1.25 -20.70
N ASN A 112 -5.03 -1.90 -19.65
CA ASN A 112 -5.29 -3.31 -19.37
C ASN A 112 -6.73 -3.47 -18.82
N LYS A 113 -7.67 -3.80 -19.70
CA LYS A 113 -9.10 -3.94 -19.34
C LYS A 113 -9.39 -5.09 -18.38
N ALA A 114 -8.50 -6.07 -18.28
CA ALA A 114 -8.65 -7.19 -17.35
C ALA A 114 -8.25 -6.82 -15.91
N ALA A 115 -7.42 -5.80 -15.72
CA ALA A 115 -6.91 -5.42 -14.42
C ALA A 115 -8.04 -4.92 -13.50
N THR A 116 -8.20 -5.58 -12.35
CA THR A 116 -9.14 -5.24 -11.29
C THR A 116 -8.46 -4.52 -10.13
N HIS A 117 -7.17 -4.80 -9.93
CA HIS A 117 -6.34 -4.24 -8.88
C HIS A 117 -5.03 -3.73 -9.49
N PHE A 118 -4.53 -2.64 -8.95
CA PHE A 118 -3.24 -2.04 -9.29
C PHE A 118 -2.33 -2.04 -8.07
N MET A 119 -1.05 -2.33 -8.28
CA MET A 119 -0.07 -2.30 -7.21
C MET A 119 1.22 -1.65 -7.66
N PHE A 120 1.66 -0.64 -6.94
CA PHE A 120 3.03 -0.16 -7.04
C PHE A 120 3.94 -0.96 -6.13
N ILE A 121 5.10 -1.34 -6.67
CA ILE A 121 6.22 -1.90 -5.91
C ILE A 121 7.45 -1.10 -6.33
N ASP A 122 8.13 -0.43 -5.39
CA ASP A 122 9.39 0.24 -5.74
C ASP A 122 10.51 -0.78 -5.97
N ALA A 123 11.44 -0.44 -6.85
CA ALA A 123 12.49 -1.34 -7.33
C ALA A 123 13.50 -1.79 -6.25
N ASP A 124 13.35 -1.30 -5.03
CA ASP A 124 14.21 -1.53 -3.88
C ASP A 124 13.45 -1.96 -2.61
N ILE A 125 12.24 -2.49 -2.78
CA ILE A 125 11.44 -3.06 -1.69
C ILE A 125 11.51 -4.59 -1.73
N ARG A 126 12.09 -5.20 -0.68
CA ARG A 126 12.01 -6.63 -0.43
C ARG A 126 10.75 -6.95 0.37
N PHE A 127 10.04 -8.01 -0.02
CA PHE A 127 8.79 -8.44 0.60
C PHE A 127 8.65 -9.97 0.62
N GLU A 128 7.84 -10.47 1.53
CA GLU A 128 7.46 -11.89 1.54
C GLU A 128 6.45 -12.19 0.42
N PRO A 129 6.53 -13.37 -0.21
CA PRO A 129 5.75 -13.69 -1.41
C PRO A 129 4.23 -13.62 -1.23
N ASP A 130 3.75 -13.77 -0.01
CA ASP A 130 2.33 -13.71 0.34
C ASP A 130 1.83 -12.30 0.65
N ALA A 131 2.72 -11.30 0.75
CA ALA A 131 2.38 -9.94 1.13
C ALA A 131 1.31 -9.30 0.21
N PRO A 132 1.41 -9.32 -1.13
CA PRO A 132 0.37 -8.80 -2.00
C PRO A 132 -0.97 -9.54 -1.83
N LEU A 133 -0.93 -10.86 -1.64
CA LEU A 133 -2.14 -11.66 -1.48
C LEU A 133 -2.83 -11.38 -0.15
N LYS A 134 -2.08 -11.20 0.94
CA LYS A 134 -2.61 -10.76 2.24
C LYS A 134 -3.32 -9.42 2.12
N MET A 135 -2.72 -8.47 1.41
CA MET A 135 -3.32 -7.15 1.19
C MET A 135 -4.59 -7.25 0.33
N MET A 136 -4.58 -8.03 -0.75
CA MET A 136 -5.77 -8.25 -1.58
C MET A 136 -6.91 -8.89 -0.78
N ALA A 137 -6.60 -9.87 0.07
CA ALA A 137 -7.59 -10.57 0.89
C ALA A 137 -8.26 -9.67 1.94
N CYS A 138 -7.67 -8.52 2.30
CA CYS A 138 -8.31 -7.52 3.14
C CYS A 138 -9.44 -6.76 2.43
N ASP A 139 -9.56 -6.88 1.12
CA ASP A 139 -10.61 -6.30 0.27
C ASP A 139 -10.83 -4.79 0.46
N LYS A 140 -9.77 -4.04 0.76
CA LYS A 140 -9.83 -2.58 0.91
C LYS A 140 -9.67 -1.88 -0.45
N GLU A 141 -10.26 -0.69 -0.58
CA GLU A 141 -10.12 0.12 -1.79
C GLU A 141 -8.66 0.56 -1.98
N VAL A 142 -8.01 1.03 -0.89
CA VAL A 142 -6.58 1.39 -0.86
C VAL A 142 -5.94 0.78 0.39
N ILE A 143 -4.87 0.00 0.20
CA ILE A 143 -4.12 -0.61 1.29
C ILE A 143 -2.64 -0.67 0.93
N GLY A 144 -1.76 -0.41 1.90
CA GLY A 144 -0.32 -0.51 1.69
C GLY A 144 0.41 -1.29 2.76
N GLY A 145 1.58 -1.78 2.41
CA GLY A 145 2.56 -2.31 3.33
C GLY A 145 3.45 -1.20 3.87
N LEU A 146 3.99 -1.40 5.06
CA LEU A 146 4.85 -0.42 5.71
C LEU A 146 6.32 -0.80 5.56
N TYR A 147 7.10 0.11 4.99
CA TYR A 147 8.53 -0.03 4.85
C TYR A 147 9.28 1.11 5.55
N PRO A 148 10.49 0.84 6.10
CA PRO A 148 11.28 1.85 6.78
C PRO A 148 11.85 2.85 5.78
N LYS A 149 12.12 4.07 6.25
CA LYS A 149 12.99 5.02 5.54
C LYS A 149 14.42 4.48 5.50
N LYS A 150 15.18 4.87 4.47
CA LYS A 150 16.64 4.57 4.41
C LYS A 150 17.42 5.45 5.39
N ALA A 151 17.09 5.36 6.68
CA ALA A 151 17.67 6.14 7.75
C ALA A 151 17.67 5.39 9.07
N LEU A 152 18.60 5.70 9.95
CA LEU A 152 18.66 5.24 11.33
C LEU A 152 18.51 6.43 12.28
N PRO A 153 17.79 6.30 13.41
CA PRO A 153 17.01 5.13 13.82
C PRO A 153 15.86 4.83 12.86
N VAL A 154 15.43 3.56 12.81
CA VAL A 154 14.35 3.11 11.92
C VAL A 154 13.08 3.93 12.12
N ASN A 155 12.56 4.49 11.03
CA ASN A 155 11.32 5.23 10.98
C ASN A 155 10.57 4.85 9.68
N TYR A 156 9.23 4.93 9.67
CA TYR A 156 8.41 4.47 8.56
C TYR A 156 7.87 5.63 7.73
N VAL A 157 7.51 5.31 6.46
CA VAL A 157 6.94 6.29 5.52
C VAL A 157 5.42 6.31 5.71
N ILE A 158 4.97 6.77 6.88
CA ILE A 158 3.54 6.88 7.21
C ILE A 158 3.27 8.10 8.10
N ASN A 159 2.06 8.65 8.00
CA ASN A 159 1.49 9.57 8.97
C ASN A 159 0.21 8.96 9.56
N LEU A 160 0.11 8.98 10.88
CA LEU A 160 -1.04 8.42 11.59
C LEU A 160 -2.18 9.44 11.69
N LEU A 161 -3.41 8.94 11.68
CA LEU A 161 -4.60 9.72 12.02
C LEU A 161 -4.67 9.96 13.53
N PRO A 162 -5.26 11.08 13.99
CA PRO A 162 -5.57 11.29 15.41
C PRO A 162 -6.46 10.18 16.00
N GLN A 163 -7.37 9.65 15.18
CA GLN A 163 -8.21 8.50 15.48
C GLN A 163 -8.09 7.48 14.37
N THR A 164 -7.49 6.35 14.68
CA THR A 164 -7.23 5.27 13.73
C THR A 164 -8.27 4.17 13.92
N LYS A 165 -8.92 3.75 12.81
CA LYS A 165 -9.73 2.54 12.79
C LYS A 165 -8.80 1.33 12.72
N VAL A 166 -9.08 0.29 13.50
CA VAL A 166 -8.31 -0.98 13.50
C VAL A 166 -9.26 -2.12 13.18
N GLN A 167 -8.86 -3.00 12.25
CA GLN A 167 -9.62 -4.19 11.88
C GLN A 167 -8.65 -5.37 11.72
N GLY A 168 -8.52 -6.19 12.76
CA GLY A 168 -7.53 -7.26 12.80
C GLY A 168 -6.11 -6.72 12.67
N ASP A 169 -5.41 -7.13 11.60
CA ASP A 169 -4.03 -6.73 11.34
C ASP A 169 -3.90 -5.44 10.52
N ILE A 170 -5.01 -4.81 10.15
CA ILE A 170 -5.00 -3.59 9.34
C ILE A 170 -5.53 -2.39 10.13
N PHE A 171 -5.05 -1.20 9.78
CA PHE A 171 -5.46 0.05 10.42
C PHE A 171 -5.42 1.22 9.44
N THR A 172 -6.26 2.25 9.69
CA THR A 172 -6.29 3.45 8.85
C THR A 172 -5.15 4.40 9.18
N VAL A 173 -4.62 5.04 8.14
CA VAL A 173 -3.54 6.04 8.23
C VAL A 173 -3.94 7.33 7.52
N ASP A 174 -3.27 8.42 7.86
CA ASP A 174 -3.47 9.71 7.21
C ASP A 174 -2.85 9.72 5.80
N THR A 175 -1.57 9.39 5.72
CA THR A 175 -0.85 9.23 4.45
C THR A 175 0.20 8.13 4.58
N MET A 176 0.59 7.55 3.44
CA MET A 176 1.65 6.55 3.37
C MET A 176 2.39 6.64 2.04
N GLY A 177 3.55 6.01 1.97
CA GLY A 177 4.33 5.93 0.74
C GLY A 177 3.71 4.96 -0.28
N THR A 178 3.95 5.21 -1.55
CA THR A 178 3.46 4.40 -2.67
C THR A 178 4.38 3.24 -3.05
N GLY A 179 5.52 3.07 -2.39
CA GLY A 179 6.51 2.03 -2.71
C GLY A 179 6.01 0.59 -2.53
N PHE A 180 4.89 0.39 -1.82
CA PHE A 180 4.19 -0.90 -1.73
C PHE A 180 2.70 -0.65 -1.46
N LEU A 181 2.01 -0.13 -2.47
CA LEU A 181 0.62 0.33 -2.39
C LEU A 181 -0.26 -0.44 -3.38
N LEU A 182 -1.32 -1.05 -2.86
CA LEU A 182 -2.37 -1.75 -3.60
C LEU A 182 -3.66 -0.93 -3.58
N PHE A 183 -4.35 -0.86 -4.72
CA PHE A 183 -5.69 -0.27 -4.78
C PHE A 183 -6.54 -0.89 -5.89
N LYS A 184 -7.86 -0.82 -5.71
CA LYS A 184 -8.81 -1.30 -6.71
C LYS A 184 -8.88 -0.36 -7.91
N ARG A 185 -9.17 -0.88 -9.10
CA ARG A 185 -9.32 -0.10 -10.34
C ARG A 185 -10.27 1.09 -10.16
N GLY A 186 -11.42 0.86 -9.52
CA GLY A 186 -12.43 1.90 -9.30
C GLY A 186 -11.96 3.12 -8.50
N VAL A 187 -10.90 2.97 -7.70
CA VAL A 187 -10.25 4.10 -7.01
C VAL A 187 -9.67 5.09 -8.01
N TYR A 188 -8.89 4.57 -8.98
CA TYR A 188 -8.26 5.44 -9.96
C TYR A 188 -9.29 6.03 -10.94
N GLU A 189 -10.32 5.26 -11.30
CA GLU A 189 -11.43 5.76 -12.13
C GLU A 189 -12.14 6.94 -11.45
N LYS A 190 -12.49 6.81 -10.17
CA LYS A 190 -13.07 7.92 -9.39
C LYS A 190 -12.13 9.14 -9.29
N LEU A 191 -10.82 8.90 -9.17
CA LEU A 191 -9.83 9.98 -9.08
C LEU A 191 -9.71 10.76 -10.39
N ILE A 192 -9.64 10.10 -11.54
CA ILE A 192 -9.56 10.80 -12.84
C ILE A 192 -10.88 11.51 -13.18
N ASP A 193 -12.02 10.97 -12.79
CA ASP A 193 -13.32 11.60 -12.97
C ASP A 193 -13.46 12.88 -12.12
N ALA A 194 -12.92 12.86 -10.90
CA ALA A 194 -12.95 13.99 -9.97
C ALA A 194 -11.92 15.08 -10.32
N HIS A 195 -10.86 14.71 -11.06
CA HIS A 195 -9.73 15.60 -11.39
C HIS A 195 -9.47 15.64 -12.92
N PRO A 196 -10.45 16.08 -13.75
CA PRO A 196 -10.25 16.16 -15.19
C PRO A 196 -9.15 17.16 -15.58
N GLU A 197 -8.86 18.14 -14.74
CA GLU A 197 -7.75 19.10 -14.91
C GLU A 197 -6.37 18.45 -14.84
N CYS A 198 -6.27 17.27 -14.27
CA CYS A 198 -5.00 16.52 -14.19
C CYS A 198 -4.62 15.84 -15.51
N LYS A 199 -5.46 15.91 -16.55
CA LYS A 199 -5.12 15.34 -17.85
C LYS A 199 -3.94 16.08 -18.48
N TYR A 200 -2.96 15.31 -18.99
CA TYR A 200 -1.78 15.87 -19.62
C TYR A 200 -1.48 15.23 -20.97
N VAL A 201 -0.63 15.88 -21.76
CA VAL A 201 -0.05 15.36 -23.01
C VAL A 201 1.36 14.89 -22.73
N ASP A 202 1.70 13.72 -23.26
CA ASP A 202 3.03 13.12 -23.08
C ASP A 202 3.98 13.58 -24.19
N ASP A 203 5.07 14.25 -23.80
CA ASP A 203 6.14 14.71 -24.70
C ASP A 203 7.38 13.78 -24.68
N VAL A 204 7.35 12.69 -23.88
CA VAL A 204 8.50 11.78 -23.71
C VAL A 204 8.32 10.45 -24.44
N GLY A 205 7.21 10.27 -25.15
CA GLY A 205 7.03 9.18 -26.11
C GLY A 205 6.52 7.86 -25.52
N LEU A 206 5.66 7.90 -24.51
CA LEU A 206 5.03 6.68 -23.97
C LEU A 206 4.20 5.93 -25.02
N GLY A 207 3.59 6.66 -25.96
CA GLY A 207 2.80 6.14 -27.06
C GLY A 207 1.33 6.59 -27.03
N LYS A 208 0.80 6.87 -28.23
CA LYS A 208 -0.55 7.45 -28.43
C LYS A 208 -1.68 6.62 -27.83
N GLN A 209 -1.53 5.29 -27.76
CA GLN A 209 -2.52 4.39 -27.19
C GLN A 209 -2.78 4.64 -25.69
N PHE A 210 -1.83 5.28 -24.98
CA PHE A 210 -1.94 5.58 -23.56
C PHE A 210 -2.49 6.99 -23.28
N GLU A 211 -2.48 7.90 -24.26
CA GLU A 211 -2.94 9.29 -24.12
C GLU A 211 -4.34 9.43 -23.45
N PRO A 212 -5.33 8.56 -23.77
CA PRO A 212 -6.64 8.67 -23.11
C PRO A 212 -6.59 8.53 -21.59
N MET A 213 -5.59 7.85 -21.03
CA MET A 213 -5.43 7.51 -19.61
C MET A 213 -4.30 8.28 -18.92
N MET A 214 -3.74 9.30 -19.56
CA MET A 214 -2.67 10.14 -18.99
C MET A 214 -3.23 11.23 -18.07
N TYR A 215 -3.18 10.99 -16.77
CA TYR A 215 -3.59 11.92 -15.71
C TYR A 215 -2.52 12.03 -14.64
N SER A 216 -2.16 13.26 -14.25
CA SER A 216 -1.17 13.52 -13.18
C SER A 216 -1.80 13.40 -11.79
N ILE A 217 -2.33 12.21 -11.48
CA ILE A 217 -2.89 11.92 -10.15
C ILE A 217 -1.78 11.82 -9.10
N PHE A 218 -0.61 11.31 -9.47
CA PHE A 218 0.61 11.30 -8.66
C PHE A 218 1.44 12.52 -9.02
N ASP A 219 1.34 13.59 -8.22
CA ASP A 219 2.06 14.85 -8.47
C ASP A 219 2.50 15.48 -7.15
N VAL A 220 3.24 16.58 -7.22
CA VAL A 220 3.63 17.38 -6.06
C VAL A 220 2.79 18.63 -6.01
N GLN A 221 2.36 19.03 -4.81
CA GLN A 221 1.52 20.22 -4.62
C GLN A 221 1.79 20.88 -3.28
N ILE A 222 1.67 22.20 -3.23
CA ILE A 222 1.58 22.93 -1.97
C ILE A 222 0.09 23.01 -1.58
N ASP A 223 -0.26 22.45 -0.40
CA ASP A 223 -1.64 22.45 0.08
C ASP A 223 -2.04 23.87 0.58
N LYS A 224 -3.34 24.06 0.84
CA LYS A 224 -3.90 25.33 1.34
C LYS A 224 -3.32 25.79 2.68
N ARG A 225 -2.59 24.94 3.39
CA ARG A 225 -1.90 25.22 4.65
C ARG A 225 -0.42 25.54 4.44
N GLY A 226 0.06 25.54 3.19
CA GLY A 226 1.45 25.79 2.82
C GLY A 226 2.37 24.56 2.98
N HIS A 227 1.83 23.34 3.14
CA HIS A 227 2.63 22.12 3.20
C HIS A 227 2.93 21.62 1.79
N TYR A 228 4.19 21.26 1.56
CA TYR A 228 4.61 20.59 0.35
C TYR A 228 4.21 19.10 0.45
N LEU A 229 3.30 18.68 -0.43
CA LEU A 229 2.86 17.28 -0.55
C LEU A 229 3.70 16.61 -1.64
N SER A 230 4.30 15.47 -1.30
CA SER A 230 4.87 14.53 -2.27
C SER A 230 3.76 13.79 -3.03
N GLU A 231 4.14 13.08 -4.09
CA GLU A 231 3.17 12.40 -4.97
C GLU A 231 2.33 11.36 -4.24
N ASP A 232 2.91 10.67 -3.27
CA ASP A 232 2.26 9.69 -2.41
C ASP A 232 1.25 10.33 -1.45
N TRP A 233 1.63 11.46 -0.83
CA TRP A 233 0.73 12.21 0.05
C TRP A 233 -0.39 12.87 -0.73
N LEU A 234 -0.12 13.41 -1.91
CA LEU A 234 -1.14 14.02 -2.75
C LEU A 234 -2.18 12.98 -3.21
N PHE A 235 -1.74 11.78 -3.62
CA PHE A 235 -2.64 10.67 -3.93
C PHE A 235 -3.55 10.35 -2.74
N CYS A 236 -2.98 10.22 -1.53
CA CYS A 236 -3.75 9.96 -0.32
C CYS A 236 -4.79 11.06 -0.05
N ARG A 237 -4.40 12.34 -0.18
CA ARG A 237 -5.31 13.49 0.02
C ARG A 237 -6.46 13.51 -0.98
N ARG A 238 -6.16 13.35 -2.27
CA ARG A 238 -7.18 13.29 -3.32
C ARG A 238 -8.18 12.17 -3.08
N TRP A 239 -7.70 11.00 -2.66
CA TRP A 239 -8.60 9.88 -2.32
C TRP A 239 -9.47 10.18 -1.10
N GLN A 240 -8.90 10.78 -0.05
CA GLN A 240 -9.63 11.18 1.16
C GLN A 240 -10.66 12.29 0.89
N GLU A 241 -10.38 13.22 -0.02
CA GLU A 241 -11.32 14.27 -0.43
C GLU A 241 -12.58 13.68 -1.09
N LEU A 242 -12.49 12.50 -1.67
CA LEU A 242 -13.62 11.71 -2.20
C LEU A 242 -14.31 10.83 -1.14
N GLY A 243 -13.91 10.95 0.13
CA GLY A 243 -14.44 10.14 1.24
C GLY A 243 -13.77 8.78 1.40
N GLY A 244 -12.69 8.52 0.68
CA GLY A 244 -11.93 7.26 0.76
C GLY A 244 -11.05 7.17 2.01
N GLU A 245 -10.67 5.93 2.35
CA GLU A 245 -9.79 5.62 3.47
C GLU A 245 -8.49 4.99 2.95
N ILE A 246 -7.39 5.28 3.65
CA ILE A 246 -6.10 4.65 3.41
C ILE A 246 -5.85 3.65 4.53
N TRP A 247 -5.63 2.40 4.17
CA TRP A 247 -5.35 1.32 5.12
C TRP A 247 -3.89 0.90 5.06
N ALA A 248 -3.33 0.48 6.19
CA ALA A 248 -2.00 -0.10 6.30
C ALA A 248 -2.10 -1.51 6.88
N HIS A 249 -1.29 -2.45 6.39
CA HIS A 249 -1.23 -3.82 6.89
C HIS A 249 -0.04 -3.99 7.84
N GLY A 250 -0.30 -4.09 9.15
CA GLY A 250 0.74 -4.09 10.19
C GLY A 250 1.62 -5.34 10.25
N LYS A 251 1.21 -6.46 9.61
CA LYS A 251 1.98 -7.72 9.58
C LYS A 251 2.60 -8.03 8.21
N VAL A 252 2.50 -7.16 7.23
CA VAL A 252 3.25 -7.28 5.97
C VAL A 252 4.67 -6.77 6.23
N LEU A 253 5.63 -7.70 6.27
CA LEU A 253 7.03 -7.39 6.52
C LEU A 253 7.71 -6.95 5.23
N LEU A 254 8.17 -5.69 5.20
CA LEU A 254 8.86 -5.09 4.07
C LEU A 254 10.21 -4.55 4.50
N ASN A 255 11.23 -4.76 3.67
CA ASN A 255 12.54 -4.18 3.87
C ASN A 255 12.83 -3.17 2.76
N HIS A 256 13.53 -2.08 3.08
CA HIS A 256 13.95 -1.08 2.12
C HIS A 256 15.43 -1.25 1.82
N VAL A 257 15.73 -1.64 0.59
CA VAL A 257 17.08 -1.99 0.15
C VAL A 257 17.80 -0.73 -0.33
N GLY A 258 19.02 -0.53 0.15
CA GLY A 258 19.93 0.54 -0.25
C GLY A 258 21.37 0.04 -0.17
N HIS A 259 22.33 0.90 0.21
CA HIS A 259 23.67 0.44 0.62
C HIS A 259 23.64 -0.46 1.86
N TYR A 260 22.53 -0.40 2.59
CA TYR A 260 22.17 -1.23 3.74
C TYR A 260 20.72 -1.65 3.56
N GLU A 261 20.35 -2.88 3.97
CA GLU A 261 18.96 -3.34 3.98
C GLU A 261 18.29 -2.94 5.29
N PHE A 262 17.42 -1.93 5.22
CA PHE A 262 16.64 -1.45 6.35
C PHE A 262 15.46 -2.39 6.58
N GLN A 263 15.53 -3.19 7.64
CA GLN A 263 14.52 -4.19 7.95
C GLN A 263 13.27 -3.54 8.56
N GLY A 264 12.12 -3.81 7.96
CA GLY A 264 10.81 -3.43 8.46
C GLY A 264 10.33 -4.43 9.49
N ASP A 265 10.24 -3.99 10.75
CA ASP A 265 9.69 -4.77 11.85
C ASP A 265 9.03 -3.81 12.84
N LEU A 266 7.71 -3.69 12.74
CA LEU A 266 6.95 -2.78 13.60
C LEU A 266 7.06 -3.12 15.08
N SER A 267 7.37 -4.39 15.43
CA SER A 267 7.56 -4.81 16.82
C SER A 267 8.79 -4.17 17.46
N LYS A 268 9.78 -3.77 16.66
CA LYS A 268 10.99 -3.08 17.08
C LYS A 268 10.84 -1.57 17.22
N MET A 269 9.71 -1.01 16.82
CA MET A 269 9.44 0.40 17.03
C MET A 269 8.94 0.63 18.46
N PRO A 270 9.55 1.57 19.22
CA PRO A 270 9.08 1.88 20.59
C PRO A 270 7.60 2.28 20.63
N GLN A 271 7.08 2.84 19.53
CA GLN A 271 5.70 3.27 19.39
C GLN A 271 4.70 2.11 19.27
N PHE A 272 5.13 0.94 18.78
CA PHE A 272 4.28 -0.24 18.59
C PHE A 272 4.64 -1.37 19.57
N GLY A 273 5.51 -1.09 20.57
CA GLY A 273 6.07 -2.07 21.48
C GLY A 273 5.06 -2.73 22.41
N GLN A 274 4.60 -3.87 21.98
CA GLN A 274 4.33 -5.15 22.65
C GLN A 274 3.93 -6.14 21.55
N PRO A 275 4.34 -7.42 21.57
CA PRO A 275 3.94 -8.37 20.55
C PRO A 275 2.42 -8.42 20.51
N VAL A 276 1.85 -8.13 19.35
CA VAL A 276 0.48 -8.50 19.06
C VAL A 276 0.46 -10.02 19.18
N GLY A 277 -0.33 -10.53 20.13
CA GLY A 277 -0.37 -11.95 20.49
C GLY A 277 -0.39 -12.87 19.27
N GLU A 278 0.04 -14.11 19.51
CA GLU A 278 0.23 -15.19 18.53
C GLU A 278 -0.71 -15.08 17.33
N ALA A 279 -0.14 -15.22 16.13
CA ALA A 279 -0.79 -15.02 14.85
C ALA A 279 -2.26 -15.44 14.85
N SER A 280 -3.17 -14.48 14.87
CA SER A 280 -4.52 -14.74 14.41
C SER A 280 -4.37 -15.20 12.96
N GLN A 281 -4.63 -16.47 12.70
CA GLN A 281 -4.75 -16.97 11.34
C GLN A 281 -5.77 -16.07 10.66
N ASN A 282 -5.38 -15.48 9.55
CA ASN A 282 -6.30 -14.64 8.79
C ASN A 282 -7.37 -15.59 8.23
N GLU A 283 -8.49 -15.72 8.94
CA GLU A 283 -9.56 -16.70 8.67
C GLU A 283 -10.15 -16.56 7.26
N ASN A 284 -9.83 -15.47 6.57
CA ASN A 284 -10.28 -15.19 5.21
C ASN A 284 -9.31 -15.65 4.10
N LEU A 285 -8.15 -16.22 4.44
CA LEU A 285 -7.24 -16.76 3.43
C LEU A 285 -7.75 -18.11 2.92
N PRO A 286 -7.84 -18.33 1.59
CA PRO A 286 -8.21 -19.63 1.04
C PRO A 286 -7.30 -20.75 1.55
N GLN A 287 -7.86 -21.93 1.82
CA GLN A 287 -7.09 -23.10 2.24
C GLN A 287 -5.90 -23.39 1.33
N ALA A 288 -6.07 -23.21 0.02
CA ALA A 288 -5.02 -23.35 -0.98
C ALA A 288 -3.83 -22.40 -0.75
N LEU A 289 -4.05 -21.20 -0.24
CA LEU A 289 -2.98 -20.25 0.08
C LEU A 289 -2.23 -20.69 1.34
N ASN A 290 -2.95 -21.14 2.37
CA ASN A 290 -2.33 -21.67 3.59
C ASN A 290 -1.47 -22.90 3.27
N ASP A 291 -1.92 -23.77 2.38
CA ASP A 291 -1.19 -24.98 1.97
C ASP A 291 0.03 -24.62 1.10
N ALA A 292 -0.10 -23.67 0.19
CA ALA A 292 1.01 -23.15 -0.62
C ALA A 292 2.07 -22.45 0.24
N MET A 293 1.66 -21.67 1.25
CA MET A 293 2.58 -21.05 2.20
C MET A 293 3.34 -22.08 3.04
N LYS A 294 2.67 -23.15 3.50
CA LYS A 294 3.32 -24.27 4.21
C LYS A 294 4.33 -25.00 3.33
N MET A 295 4.02 -25.18 2.04
CA MET A 295 4.93 -25.80 1.07
C MET A 295 6.16 -24.92 0.81
N ALA A 296 5.96 -23.63 0.59
CA ALA A 296 7.03 -22.66 0.38
C ALA A 296 7.97 -22.55 1.60
N ALA A 297 7.41 -22.55 2.81
CA ALA A 297 8.19 -22.53 4.04
C ALA A 297 9.06 -23.81 4.24
N LYS A 298 8.59 -24.97 3.76
CA LYS A 298 9.36 -26.23 3.81
C LYS A 298 10.48 -26.30 2.78
N GLN A 299 10.41 -25.52 1.70
CA GLN A 299 11.39 -25.50 0.60
C GLN A 299 12.43 -24.39 0.74
N ALA A 300 12.30 -23.50 1.74
CA ALA A 300 13.29 -22.48 2.00
C ALA A 300 14.62 -23.15 2.42
N PRO A 301 15.74 -22.93 1.70
CA PRO A 301 17.02 -23.49 2.11
C PRO A 301 17.40 -22.86 3.45
N VAL A 302 17.75 -23.72 4.43
CA VAL A 302 18.38 -23.31 5.67
C VAL A 302 19.77 -22.79 5.30
N LEU A 303 19.92 -21.48 5.15
CA LEU A 303 21.22 -20.85 5.08
C LEU A 303 21.87 -21.04 6.46
N GLN A 304 22.76 -22.02 6.54
CA GLN A 304 23.66 -22.17 7.68
C GLN A 304 24.51 -20.90 7.79
N LYS A 305 24.63 -20.44 9.03
CA LYS A 305 25.40 -19.26 9.42
C LYS A 305 26.87 -19.34 9.05
#